data_f0ce97ad805b6a1fe0467050946817ef
#
_entry.id   f0ce97ad805b6a1fe0467050946817ef
#
_cell.length_a   1.000
_cell.length_b   1.000
_cell.length_c   1.000
_cell.angle_alpha   90.00
_cell.angle_beta   90.00
_cell.angle_gamma   90.00
#
_symmetry.space_group_name_H-M   'P 1'
#
loop_
_entity.id
_entity.type
_entity.pdbx_description
1 polymer ?
#
loop_
_entity_poly.entity_id
_entity_poly.type
_entity_poly.pdbx_seq_one_letter_code
_entity_poly.pdbx_strand_id
1 'polypeptide(L)'
;AQMVALINEKLRAEGYRLREALAGTKGKARAAVVKEHKDAALNDVYRMLALCLGEPPVEFEWRFRDRAGNLVSKTYTPLEFYAEITPNDYSPENYIMIMNDPTREYYRVYDISNYRNTVEGVNWVYLNLPNDAIKRAALASIKNNEAMYASCDVNKHLNRRTGVMDPAMYDYGALFGVDLSMDKKARILTRQSGSSHAMTLIGVDTDENDVPVKWEFENSWGTEYGNKGYLTFTDAWFDEYMFRLVIHKRYLDEKAVEALSGEPVVLPAWDYMH
;
A
#
# COMPACT_ATOMS: atom_id res chain seq x y z
N ALA A 1 -5.84 -14.76 6.65
CA ALA A 1 -5.70 -15.44 5.36
C ALA A 1 -6.85 -16.42 5.08
N GLN A 2 -7.14 -17.38 5.97
CA GLN A 2 -8.16 -18.41 5.73
C GLN A 2 -9.59 -17.84 5.58
N MET A 3 -10.01 -16.90 6.43
CA MET A 3 -11.31 -16.22 6.33
C MET A 3 -11.50 -15.58 4.95
N VAL A 4 -10.50 -14.84 4.46
CA VAL A 4 -10.55 -14.20 3.13
C VAL A 4 -10.64 -15.24 2.01
N ALA A 5 -9.93 -16.36 2.11
CA ALA A 5 -10.02 -17.45 1.14
C ALA A 5 -11.42 -18.03 1.05
N LEU A 6 -12.05 -18.30 2.19
CA LEU A 6 -13.42 -18.82 2.26
C LEU A 6 -14.47 -17.83 1.75
N ILE A 7 -14.32 -16.53 2.07
CA ILE A 7 -15.20 -15.49 1.52
C ILE A 7 -15.06 -15.44 -0.01
N ASN A 8 -13.84 -15.48 -0.55
CA ASN A 8 -13.60 -15.50 -1.99
C ASN A 8 -14.19 -16.74 -2.66
N GLU A 9 -14.10 -17.91 -2.03
CA GLU A 9 -14.74 -19.14 -2.51
C GLU A 9 -16.26 -18.99 -2.57
N LYS A 10 -16.87 -18.48 -1.48
CA LYS A 10 -18.30 -18.19 -1.42
C LYS A 10 -18.73 -17.24 -2.53
N LEU A 11 -18.03 -16.12 -2.72
CA LEU A 11 -18.35 -15.12 -3.75
C LEU A 11 -18.23 -15.69 -5.17
N ARG A 12 -17.24 -16.54 -5.44
CA ARG A 12 -17.13 -17.24 -6.73
C ARG A 12 -18.29 -18.18 -6.97
N ALA A 13 -18.70 -18.95 -5.95
CA ALA A 13 -19.85 -19.86 -6.05
C ALA A 13 -21.14 -19.08 -6.30
N GLU A 14 -21.37 -17.97 -5.60
CA GLU A 14 -22.55 -17.12 -5.82
C GLU A 14 -22.54 -16.42 -7.20
N GLY A 15 -21.38 -15.96 -7.64
CA GLY A 15 -21.23 -15.40 -8.98
C GLY A 15 -21.57 -16.41 -10.08
N TYR A 16 -21.18 -17.68 -9.89
CA TYR A 16 -21.56 -18.77 -10.79
C TYR A 16 -23.08 -19.01 -10.77
N ARG A 17 -23.69 -19.15 -9.60
CA ARG A 17 -25.15 -19.35 -9.44
C ARG A 17 -25.95 -18.20 -10.04
N LEU A 18 -25.52 -16.95 -9.82
CA LEU A 18 -26.15 -15.79 -10.42
C LEU A 18 -26.09 -15.85 -11.97
N ARG A 19 -24.96 -16.27 -12.52
CA ARG A 19 -24.79 -16.41 -13.97
C ARG A 19 -25.77 -17.44 -14.54
N GLU A 20 -25.92 -18.61 -13.88
CA GLU A 20 -26.89 -19.63 -14.27
C GLU A 20 -28.35 -19.11 -14.18
N ALA A 21 -28.70 -18.44 -13.08
CA ALA A 21 -30.03 -17.82 -12.91
C ALA A 21 -30.35 -16.76 -13.96
N LEU A 22 -29.34 -16.04 -14.45
CA LEU A 22 -29.49 -15.01 -15.47
C LEU A 22 -29.56 -15.55 -16.91
N ALA A 23 -29.12 -16.79 -17.15
CA ALA A 23 -29.07 -17.36 -18.50
C ALA A 23 -30.44 -17.39 -19.20
N GLY A 24 -31.53 -17.59 -18.44
CA GLY A 24 -32.90 -17.59 -18.95
C GLY A 24 -33.71 -16.31 -18.70
N THR A 25 -33.12 -15.30 -18.03
CA THR A 25 -33.85 -14.13 -17.51
C THR A 25 -33.63 -12.90 -18.40
N LYS A 26 -34.70 -12.21 -18.80
CA LYS A 26 -34.69 -11.03 -19.67
C LYS A 26 -35.38 -9.81 -19.03
N GLY A 27 -35.05 -8.62 -19.51
CA GLY A 27 -35.72 -7.36 -19.16
C GLY A 27 -35.61 -7.02 -17.67
N LYS A 28 -36.70 -6.46 -17.12
CA LYS A 28 -36.74 -5.98 -15.72
C LYS A 28 -36.56 -7.07 -14.68
N ALA A 29 -36.88 -8.35 -15.00
CA ALA A 29 -36.66 -9.47 -14.09
C ALA A 29 -35.19 -9.72 -13.76
N ARG A 30 -34.24 -9.36 -14.64
CA ARG A 30 -32.80 -9.46 -14.38
C ARG A 30 -32.36 -8.67 -13.15
N ALA A 31 -32.84 -7.43 -13.01
CA ALA A 31 -32.48 -6.59 -11.87
C ALA A 31 -32.95 -7.17 -10.53
N ALA A 32 -34.13 -7.77 -10.50
CA ALA A 32 -34.67 -8.44 -9.32
C ALA A 32 -33.81 -9.67 -8.92
N VAL A 33 -33.47 -10.52 -9.89
CA VAL A 33 -32.60 -11.69 -9.67
C VAL A 33 -31.21 -11.27 -9.19
N VAL A 34 -30.61 -10.25 -9.80
CA VAL A 34 -29.30 -9.72 -9.35
C VAL A 34 -29.38 -9.22 -7.91
N LYS A 35 -30.44 -8.46 -7.58
CA LYS A 35 -30.61 -7.93 -6.22
C LYS A 35 -30.73 -9.04 -5.20
N GLU A 36 -31.59 -10.04 -5.45
CA GLU A 36 -31.81 -11.19 -4.55
C GLU A 36 -30.49 -11.96 -4.28
N HIS A 37 -29.78 -12.33 -5.33
CA HIS A 37 -28.50 -13.03 -5.20
C HIS A 37 -27.44 -12.19 -4.50
N LYS A 38 -27.37 -10.89 -4.80
CA LYS A 38 -26.43 -9.96 -4.14
C LYS A 38 -26.74 -9.85 -2.65
N ASP A 39 -28.00 -9.64 -2.27
CA ASP A 39 -28.41 -9.51 -0.87
C ASP A 39 -28.14 -10.79 -0.09
N ALA A 40 -28.42 -11.97 -0.66
CA ALA A 40 -28.12 -13.25 -0.06
C ALA A 40 -26.60 -13.44 0.15
N ALA A 41 -25.79 -13.14 -0.89
CA ALA A 41 -24.34 -13.23 -0.79
C ALA A 41 -23.75 -12.28 0.26
N LEU A 42 -24.23 -11.04 0.33
CA LEU A 42 -23.80 -10.05 1.32
C LEU A 42 -24.15 -10.48 2.74
N ASN A 43 -25.35 -11.05 2.98
CA ASN A 43 -25.75 -11.58 4.28
C ASN A 43 -24.84 -12.72 4.72
N ASP A 44 -24.48 -13.63 3.83
CA ASP A 44 -23.56 -14.72 4.13
C ASP A 44 -22.15 -14.21 4.45
N VAL A 45 -21.64 -13.25 3.67
CA VAL A 45 -20.33 -12.63 3.93
C VAL A 45 -20.33 -11.89 5.27
N TYR A 46 -21.38 -11.11 5.55
CA TYR A 46 -21.52 -10.42 6.84
C TYR A 46 -21.53 -11.41 8.01
N ARG A 47 -22.27 -12.52 7.89
CA ARG A 47 -22.30 -13.56 8.89
C ARG A 47 -20.90 -14.19 9.13
N MET A 48 -20.14 -14.44 8.07
CA MET A 48 -18.77 -14.95 8.18
C MET A 48 -17.85 -13.95 8.88
N LEU A 49 -17.97 -12.66 8.56
CA LEU A 49 -17.21 -11.61 9.20
C LEU A 49 -17.58 -11.47 10.69
N ALA A 50 -18.86 -11.41 11.01
CA ALA A 50 -19.34 -11.29 12.38
C ALA A 50 -18.92 -12.46 13.27
N LEU A 51 -18.95 -13.69 12.73
CA LEU A 51 -18.49 -14.88 13.45
C LEU A 51 -16.97 -14.88 13.70
N CYS A 52 -16.18 -14.32 12.78
CA CYS A 52 -14.72 -14.30 12.88
C CYS A 52 -14.15 -13.09 13.63
N LEU A 53 -14.80 -11.93 13.53
CA LEU A 53 -14.30 -10.65 14.03
C LEU A 53 -15.17 -10.03 15.12
N GLY A 54 -16.37 -10.54 15.34
CA GLY A 54 -17.40 -9.88 16.14
C GLY A 54 -18.26 -8.91 15.32
N GLU A 55 -19.39 -8.52 15.87
CA GLU A 55 -20.22 -7.49 15.27
C GLU A 55 -19.60 -6.11 15.50
N PRO A 56 -19.67 -5.19 14.50
CA PRO A 56 -19.21 -3.82 14.70
C PRO A 56 -19.94 -3.16 15.87
N PRO A 57 -19.24 -2.56 16.83
CA PRO A 57 -19.89 -1.91 17.97
C PRO A 57 -20.67 -0.67 17.53
N VAL A 58 -21.85 -0.47 18.10
CA VAL A 58 -22.59 0.80 18.00
C VAL A 58 -21.95 1.86 18.88
N GLU A 59 -21.56 1.45 20.07
CA GLU A 59 -20.81 2.21 21.05
C GLU A 59 -19.73 1.33 21.69
N PHE A 60 -18.63 1.91 22.12
CA PHE A 60 -17.56 1.21 22.84
C PHE A 60 -16.90 2.12 23.87
N GLU A 61 -16.41 1.54 24.96
CA GLU A 61 -15.62 2.24 25.95
C GLU A 61 -14.13 2.13 25.60
N TRP A 62 -13.45 3.28 25.47
CA TRP A 62 -12.02 3.33 25.29
C TRP A 62 -11.33 3.79 26.56
N ARG A 63 -10.41 2.98 27.07
CA ARG A 63 -9.62 3.25 28.27
C ARG A 63 -8.16 3.37 27.92
N PHE A 64 -7.55 4.47 28.34
CA PHE A 64 -6.12 4.70 28.13
C PHE A 64 -5.52 5.49 29.29
N ARG A 65 -4.18 5.51 29.36
CA ARG A 65 -3.47 6.42 30.27
C ARG A 65 -3.03 7.65 29.49
N ASP A 66 -3.33 8.82 30.03
CA ASP A 66 -2.85 10.08 29.48
C ASP A 66 -1.33 10.26 29.70
N ARG A 67 -0.77 11.34 29.20
CA ARG A 67 0.67 11.65 29.36
C ARG A 67 1.08 11.85 30.84
N ALA A 68 0.15 12.19 31.72
CA ALA A 68 0.39 12.31 33.14
C ALA A 68 0.21 10.98 33.91
N GLY A 69 -0.17 9.90 33.21
CA GLY A 69 -0.39 8.57 33.79
C GLY A 69 -1.79 8.33 34.36
N ASN A 70 -2.71 9.29 34.26
CA ASN A 70 -4.08 9.13 34.75
C ASN A 70 -4.86 8.17 33.83
N LEU A 71 -5.72 7.34 34.41
CA LEU A 71 -6.64 6.51 33.69
C LEU A 71 -7.80 7.37 33.16
N VAL A 72 -7.94 7.41 31.84
CA VAL A 72 -9.07 8.04 31.16
C VAL A 72 -9.96 6.95 30.59
N SER A 73 -11.27 7.08 30.77
CA SER A 73 -12.29 6.21 30.21
C SER A 73 -13.39 7.06 29.60
N LYS A 74 -13.72 6.80 28.34
CA LYS A 74 -14.75 7.52 27.61
C LYS A 74 -15.47 6.57 26.65
N THR A 75 -16.79 6.71 26.59
CA THR A 75 -17.63 5.98 25.63
C THR A 75 -17.74 6.77 24.34
N TYR A 76 -17.62 6.09 23.21
CA TYR A 76 -17.68 6.66 21.87
C TYR A 76 -18.58 5.83 20.95
N THR A 77 -19.24 6.49 20.03
CA THR A 77 -19.57 5.87 18.75
C THR A 77 -18.32 5.84 17.84
N PRO A 78 -18.25 4.94 16.84
CA PRO A 78 -17.10 4.92 15.91
C PRO A 78 -16.80 6.26 15.22
N LEU A 79 -17.83 7.03 14.87
CA LEU A 79 -17.66 8.34 14.22
C LEU A 79 -17.13 9.41 15.17
N GLU A 80 -17.59 9.44 16.42
CA GLU A 80 -17.05 10.35 17.44
C GLU A 80 -15.61 10.04 17.74
N PHE A 81 -15.25 8.75 17.84
CA PHE A 81 -13.87 8.35 18.04
C PHE A 81 -12.98 8.77 16.85
N TYR A 82 -13.43 8.51 15.63
CA TYR A 82 -12.72 8.95 14.43
C TYR A 82 -12.49 10.47 14.45
N ALA A 83 -13.52 11.25 14.74
CA ALA A 83 -13.41 12.71 14.78
C ALA A 83 -12.44 13.21 15.88
N GLU A 84 -12.36 12.52 17.03
CA GLU A 84 -11.47 12.91 18.13
C GLU A 84 -10.00 12.55 17.87
N ILE A 85 -9.73 11.37 17.28
CA ILE A 85 -8.35 10.91 17.05
C ILE A 85 -7.74 11.42 15.74
N THR A 86 -8.59 11.86 14.81
CA THR A 86 -8.12 12.33 13.50
C THR A 86 -7.71 13.82 13.63
N PRO A 87 -6.51 14.19 13.19
CA PRO A 87 -6.11 15.61 13.17
C PRO A 87 -7.10 16.46 12.35
N ASN A 88 -7.36 17.68 12.80
CA ASN A 88 -8.34 18.58 12.18
C ASN A 88 -8.00 18.95 10.73
N ASP A 89 -6.72 18.86 10.35
CA ASP A 89 -6.21 19.13 9.01
C ASP A 89 -6.04 17.86 8.17
N TYR A 90 -6.42 16.69 8.71
CA TYR A 90 -6.36 15.45 7.95
C TYR A 90 -7.46 15.37 6.90
N SER A 91 -7.05 15.17 5.66
CA SER A 91 -7.94 14.82 4.55
C SER A 91 -7.21 13.83 3.62
N PRO A 92 -7.82 12.70 3.26
CA PRO A 92 -7.24 11.74 2.30
C PRO A 92 -6.86 12.39 0.96
N GLU A 93 -7.59 13.42 0.51
CA GLU A 93 -7.31 14.15 -0.73
C GLU A 93 -5.98 14.91 -0.70
N ASN A 94 -5.43 15.16 0.49
CA ASN A 94 -4.11 15.79 0.63
C ASN A 94 -2.96 14.82 0.35
N TYR A 95 -3.24 13.54 0.23
CA TYR A 95 -2.23 12.51 -0.02
C TYR A 95 -2.24 12.08 -1.48
N ILE A 96 -1.09 11.65 -1.95
CA ILE A 96 -0.90 11.10 -3.29
C ILE A 96 0.07 9.92 -3.24
N MET A 97 -0.17 8.94 -4.09
CA MET A 97 0.81 7.90 -4.35
C MET A 97 1.86 8.43 -5.32
N ILE A 98 3.12 8.38 -4.89
CA ILE A 98 4.28 8.60 -5.74
C ILE A 98 4.95 7.28 -6.04
N MET A 99 5.55 7.14 -7.22
CA MET A 99 6.18 5.90 -7.66
C MET A 99 7.49 6.20 -8.38
N ASN A 100 8.47 5.31 -8.27
CA ASN A 100 9.65 5.32 -9.11
C ASN A 100 9.56 4.21 -10.16
N ASP A 101 9.19 4.59 -11.36
CA ASP A 101 9.18 3.73 -12.55
C ASP A 101 10.08 4.33 -13.64
N PRO A 102 11.34 3.88 -13.77
CA PRO A 102 12.28 4.39 -14.76
C PRO A 102 11.96 3.94 -16.20
N THR A 103 10.91 3.15 -16.40
CA THR A 103 10.48 2.73 -17.75
C THR A 103 9.64 3.79 -18.45
N ARG A 104 9.21 4.85 -17.70
CA ARG A 104 8.29 5.89 -18.14
C ARG A 104 8.79 7.29 -17.82
N GLU A 105 8.13 8.25 -18.41
CA GLU A 105 8.42 9.65 -18.18
C GLU A 105 8.17 10.04 -16.71
N TYR A 106 9.14 10.72 -16.10
CA TYR A 106 9.00 11.30 -14.77
C TYR A 106 8.20 12.61 -14.79
N TYR A 107 7.67 13.00 -13.64
CA TYR A 107 6.76 14.14 -13.46
C TYR A 107 5.51 14.02 -14.32
N ARG A 108 4.96 12.81 -14.35
CA ARG A 108 3.75 12.47 -15.08
C ARG A 108 2.82 11.65 -14.20
N VAL A 109 1.51 11.91 -14.29
CA VAL A 109 0.48 11.14 -13.61
C VAL A 109 0.06 9.98 -14.49
N TYR A 110 -0.09 8.80 -13.90
CA TYR A 110 -0.51 7.57 -14.56
C TYR A 110 -1.72 6.98 -13.84
N ASP A 111 -2.68 6.49 -14.61
CA ASP A 111 -3.90 5.80 -14.16
C ASP A 111 -3.92 4.38 -14.72
N ILE A 112 -3.96 3.36 -13.86
CA ILE A 112 -4.04 1.97 -14.29
C ILE A 112 -5.53 1.59 -14.41
N SER A 113 -5.97 1.31 -15.65
CA SER A 113 -7.37 0.98 -15.95
C SER A 113 -7.87 -0.20 -15.13
N ASN A 114 -9.07 -0.03 -14.53
CA ASN A 114 -9.74 -1.06 -13.73
C ASN A 114 -8.96 -1.54 -12.49
N TYR A 115 -7.84 -0.91 -12.13
CA TYR A 115 -7.10 -1.26 -10.94
C TYR A 115 -7.71 -0.58 -9.72
N ARG A 116 -8.82 -1.14 -9.28
CA ARG A 116 -9.65 -0.65 -8.16
C ARG A 116 -10.29 -1.84 -7.44
N ASN A 117 -10.64 -1.66 -6.19
CA ASN A 117 -11.20 -2.71 -5.34
C ASN A 117 -12.74 -2.76 -5.36
N THR A 118 -13.41 -1.75 -5.91
CA THR A 118 -14.87 -1.69 -6.08
C THR A 118 -15.22 -1.18 -7.46
N VAL A 119 -16.40 -1.52 -7.97
CA VAL A 119 -16.86 -1.11 -9.32
C VAL A 119 -16.96 0.41 -9.41
N GLU A 120 -17.45 1.06 -8.34
CA GLU A 120 -17.64 2.51 -8.24
C GLU A 120 -16.37 3.24 -7.73
N GLY A 121 -15.33 2.49 -7.38
CA GLY A 121 -14.08 3.04 -6.84
C GLY A 121 -13.23 3.76 -7.89
N VAL A 122 -12.30 4.54 -7.40
CA VAL A 122 -11.29 5.18 -8.25
C VAL A 122 -10.19 4.19 -8.63
N ASN A 123 -9.64 4.33 -9.82
CA ASN A 123 -8.49 3.56 -10.24
C ASN A 123 -7.25 3.94 -9.42
N TRP A 124 -6.26 3.09 -9.42
CA TRP A 124 -4.97 3.41 -8.83
C TRP A 124 -4.23 4.42 -9.69
N VAL A 125 -4.11 5.63 -9.14
CA VAL A 125 -3.43 6.76 -9.77
C VAL A 125 -2.13 7.03 -9.02
N TYR A 126 -1.03 7.30 -9.75
CA TYR A 126 0.25 7.65 -9.16
C TYR A 126 0.99 8.73 -9.95
N LEU A 127 1.79 9.52 -9.26
CA LEU A 127 2.75 10.45 -9.84
C LEU A 127 4.11 9.76 -9.94
N ASN A 128 4.64 9.62 -11.16
CA ASN A 128 5.96 9.04 -11.39
C ASN A 128 7.07 10.07 -11.17
N LEU A 129 8.01 9.77 -10.27
CA LEU A 129 9.09 10.66 -9.88
C LEU A 129 10.45 9.93 -9.92
N PRO A 130 11.56 10.66 -10.15
CA PRO A 130 12.90 10.11 -9.97
C PRO A 130 13.18 9.89 -8.48
N ASN A 131 14.08 8.95 -8.16
CA ASN A 131 14.38 8.56 -6.79
C ASN A 131 14.80 9.72 -5.90
N ASP A 132 15.60 10.64 -6.40
CA ASP A 132 16.05 11.82 -5.63
C ASP A 132 14.89 12.72 -5.19
N ALA A 133 13.88 12.91 -6.02
CA ALA A 133 12.67 13.65 -5.65
C ALA A 133 11.84 12.89 -4.59
N ILE A 134 11.70 11.57 -4.74
CA ILE A 134 11.02 10.72 -3.77
C ILE A 134 11.74 10.74 -2.42
N LYS A 135 13.07 10.61 -2.41
CA LYS A 135 13.87 10.61 -1.18
C LYS A 135 13.81 11.96 -0.45
N ARG A 136 13.86 13.08 -1.18
CA ARG A 136 13.66 14.41 -0.57
C ARG A 136 12.30 14.54 0.09
N ALA A 137 11.24 14.13 -0.58
CA ALA A 137 9.89 14.18 -0.04
C ALA A 137 9.73 13.25 1.18
N ALA A 138 10.26 12.03 1.11
CA ALA A 138 10.23 11.07 2.21
C ALA A 138 11.01 11.58 3.44
N LEU A 139 12.21 12.13 3.24
CA LEU A 139 13.01 12.75 4.31
C LEU A 139 12.24 13.90 4.99
N ALA A 140 11.60 14.78 4.19
CA ALA A 140 10.80 15.88 4.72
C ALA A 140 9.61 15.37 5.54
N SER A 141 8.93 14.32 5.08
CA SER A 141 7.81 13.70 5.81
C SER A 141 8.26 13.14 7.17
N ILE A 142 9.33 12.33 7.20
CA ILE A 142 9.86 11.75 8.43
C ILE A 142 10.34 12.84 9.41
N LYS A 143 11.03 13.87 8.93
CA LYS A 143 11.45 15.01 9.78
C LYS A 143 10.28 15.79 10.38
N ASN A 144 9.10 15.69 9.81
CA ASN A 144 7.85 16.24 10.35
C ASN A 144 7.01 15.20 11.12
N ASN A 145 7.60 14.07 11.53
CA ASN A 145 6.94 12.99 12.27
C ASN A 145 5.75 12.37 11.54
N GLU A 146 5.77 12.36 10.21
CA GLU A 146 4.77 11.66 9.41
C GLU A 146 5.37 10.41 8.78
N ALA A 147 4.91 9.26 9.25
CA ALA A 147 5.20 7.96 8.65
C ALA A 147 4.40 7.78 7.35
N MET A 148 4.90 6.92 6.46
CA MET A 148 4.31 6.75 5.13
C MET A 148 4.04 5.27 4.83
N TYR A 149 2.91 5.00 4.15
CA TYR A 149 2.77 3.74 3.42
C TYR A 149 3.88 3.65 2.38
N ALA A 150 4.55 2.51 2.34
CA ALA A 150 5.62 2.25 1.40
C ALA A 150 5.51 0.83 0.84
N SER A 151 5.80 0.67 -0.45
CA SER A 151 5.73 -0.64 -1.09
C SER A 151 6.96 -0.89 -1.95
N CYS A 152 7.54 -2.08 -1.81
CA CYS A 152 8.85 -2.45 -2.34
C CYS A 152 8.93 -3.92 -2.75
N ASP A 153 10.05 -4.33 -3.35
CA ASP A 153 10.36 -5.75 -3.57
C ASP A 153 11.14 -6.33 -2.38
N VAL A 154 10.41 -6.58 -1.28
CA VAL A 154 10.96 -6.90 0.04
C VAL A 154 11.88 -8.12 0.08
N ASN A 155 11.73 -9.06 -0.85
CA ASN A 155 12.52 -10.31 -0.82
C ASN A 155 13.91 -10.17 -1.46
N LYS A 156 14.22 -9.02 -2.03
CA LYS A 156 15.52 -8.80 -2.69
C LYS A 156 16.58 -8.42 -1.66
N HIS A 157 17.65 -9.20 -1.63
CA HIS A 157 18.82 -8.95 -0.77
C HIS A 157 18.45 -8.71 0.71
N LEU A 158 17.51 -9.49 1.24
CA LEU A 158 17.05 -9.42 2.62
C LEU A 158 17.72 -10.48 3.50
N ASN A 159 18.38 -10.07 4.55
CA ASN A 159 18.74 -10.95 5.66
C ASN A 159 17.60 -10.97 6.69
N ARG A 160 16.79 -12.02 6.67
CA ARG A 160 15.61 -12.13 7.55
C ARG A 160 15.94 -12.14 9.05
N ARG A 161 17.12 -12.58 9.42
CA ARG A 161 17.54 -12.66 10.84
C ARG A 161 17.91 -11.30 11.40
N THR A 162 18.66 -10.51 10.63
CA THR A 162 19.11 -9.17 11.07
C THR A 162 18.13 -8.06 10.67
N GLY A 163 17.27 -8.31 9.69
CA GLY A 163 16.38 -7.30 9.12
C GLY A 163 17.09 -6.29 8.22
N VAL A 164 18.33 -6.56 7.84
CA VAL A 164 19.10 -5.67 6.96
C VAL A 164 18.88 -6.04 5.50
N MET A 165 18.77 -5.02 4.67
CA MET A 165 18.58 -5.13 3.21
C MET A 165 19.62 -4.24 2.52
N ASP A 166 20.46 -4.86 1.67
CA ASP A 166 21.53 -4.18 0.95
C ASP A 166 21.78 -4.88 -0.39
N PRO A 167 21.85 -4.18 -1.53
CA PRO A 167 22.11 -4.81 -2.84
C PRO A 167 23.44 -5.57 -2.89
N ALA A 168 24.43 -5.15 -2.10
CA ALA A 168 25.74 -5.78 -2.02
C ALA A 168 25.80 -6.98 -1.07
N MET A 169 24.69 -7.36 -0.42
CA MET A 169 24.68 -8.43 0.59
C MET A 169 25.02 -9.81 0.01
N TYR A 170 24.65 -10.08 -1.24
CA TYR A 170 24.87 -11.36 -1.90
C TYR A 170 25.41 -11.13 -3.31
N ASP A 171 26.63 -11.58 -3.57
CA ASP A 171 27.24 -11.53 -4.91
C ASP A 171 27.20 -12.91 -5.58
N TYR A 172 26.02 -13.23 -6.13
CA TYR A 172 25.84 -14.46 -6.88
C TYR A 172 26.56 -14.44 -8.23
N GLY A 173 26.78 -13.27 -8.83
CA GLY A 173 27.56 -13.11 -10.05
C GLY A 173 28.99 -13.60 -9.88
N ALA A 174 29.67 -13.12 -8.84
CA ALA A 174 31.01 -13.57 -8.50
C ALA A 174 31.04 -15.05 -8.10
N LEU A 175 30.05 -15.54 -7.34
CA LEU A 175 29.96 -16.93 -6.91
C LEU A 175 29.87 -17.90 -8.10
N PHE A 176 29.08 -17.57 -9.12
CA PHE A 176 28.86 -18.44 -10.27
C PHE A 176 29.72 -18.07 -11.48
N GLY A 177 30.47 -16.98 -11.44
CA GLY A 177 31.30 -16.50 -12.55
C GLY A 177 30.50 -16.02 -13.75
N VAL A 178 29.30 -15.45 -13.53
CA VAL A 178 28.38 -14.97 -14.57
C VAL A 178 27.92 -13.56 -14.30
N ASP A 179 27.62 -12.79 -15.34
CA ASP A 179 27.01 -11.48 -15.21
C ASP A 179 25.50 -11.61 -14.99
N LEU A 180 25.02 -11.19 -13.83
CA LEU A 180 23.61 -11.14 -13.45
C LEU A 180 23.11 -9.69 -13.30
N SER A 181 23.91 -8.70 -13.71
CA SER A 181 23.57 -7.28 -13.54
C SER A 181 22.35 -6.88 -14.38
N MET A 182 21.44 -6.19 -13.74
CA MET A 182 20.30 -5.53 -14.36
C MET A 182 20.02 -4.23 -13.62
N ASP A 183 19.83 -3.13 -14.34
CA ASP A 183 19.31 -1.91 -13.74
C ASP A 183 17.81 -2.07 -13.35
N LYS A 184 17.28 -1.15 -12.58
CA LYS A 184 15.88 -1.17 -12.15
C LYS A 184 14.90 -1.22 -13.32
N LYS A 185 15.19 -0.48 -14.42
CA LYS A 185 14.37 -0.49 -15.63
C LYS A 185 14.30 -1.88 -16.27
N ALA A 186 15.42 -2.53 -16.45
CA ALA A 186 15.48 -3.89 -17.03
C ALA A 186 14.74 -4.90 -16.14
N ARG A 187 14.94 -4.82 -14.81
CA ARG A 187 14.23 -5.71 -13.87
C ARG A 187 12.71 -5.54 -13.92
N ILE A 188 12.20 -4.32 -14.07
CA ILE A 188 10.76 -4.08 -14.21
C ILE A 188 10.25 -4.67 -15.53
N LEU A 189 10.89 -4.35 -16.65
CA LEU A 189 10.47 -4.81 -17.97
C LEU A 189 10.50 -6.33 -18.13
N THR A 190 11.44 -7.00 -17.48
CA THR A 190 11.56 -8.47 -17.49
C THR A 190 10.73 -9.15 -16.39
N ARG A 191 10.02 -8.37 -15.55
CA ARG A 191 9.29 -8.86 -14.37
C ARG A 191 10.17 -9.55 -13.33
N GLN A 192 11.46 -9.25 -13.33
CA GLN A 192 12.42 -9.76 -12.33
C GLN A 192 12.23 -9.05 -10.97
N SER A 193 11.69 -7.84 -10.97
CA SER A 193 11.38 -7.07 -9.76
C SER A 193 10.07 -6.31 -9.93
N GLY A 194 9.33 -6.17 -8.86
CA GLY A 194 8.08 -5.42 -8.78
C GLY A 194 7.67 -5.23 -7.33
N SER A 195 6.67 -4.38 -7.11
CA SER A 195 6.16 -4.11 -5.77
C SER A 195 5.43 -5.35 -5.23
N SER A 196 6.01 -6.02 -4.24
CA SER A 196 5.53 -7.30 -3.71
C SER A 196 5.02 -7.23 -2.27
N HIS A 197 5.38 -6.17 -1.52
CA HIS A 197 5.04 -6.06 -0.10
C HIS A 197 4.94 -4.60 0.34
N ALA A 198 4.00 -4.33 1.23
CA ALA A 198 3.80 -3.01 1.81
C ALA A 198 4.15 -2.99 3.30
N MET A 199 4.78 -1.92 3.73
CA MET A 199 5.20 -1.66 5.11
C MET A 199 5.02 -0.18 5.43
N THR A 200 5.28 0.22 6.68
CA THR A 200 5.30 1.62 7.08
C THR A 200 6.73 2.13 7.11
N LEU A 201 7.07 3.10 6.28
CA LEU A 201 8.35 3.81 6.35
C LEU A 201 8.29 4.81 7.52
N ILE A 202 9.12 4.59 8.54
CA ILE A 202 9.04 5.31 9.81
C ILE A 202 10.29 6.08 10.19
N GLY A 203 11.44 5.77 9.58
CA GLY A 203 12.71 6.37 9.97
C GLY A 203 13.70 6.50 8.82
N VAL A 204 14.63 7.42 8.99
CA VAL A 204 15.76 7.66 8.09
C VAL A 204 16.98 8.06 8.93
N ASP A 205 18.12 7.51 8.58
CA ASP A 205 19.42 7.96 9.08
C ASP A 205 20.12 8.74 7.96
N THR A 206 20.71 9.87 8.28
CA THR A 206 21.36 10.77 7.33
C THR A 206 22.82 11.01 7.73
N ASP A 207 23.61 11.38 6.75
CA ASP A 207 24.97 11.90 7.01
C ASP A 207 24.92 13.35 7.53
N GLU A 208 26.07 13.95 7.71
CA GLU A 208 26.27 15.33 8.19
C GLU A 208 25.70 16.40 7.23
N ASN A 209 25.43 16.04 5.98
CA ASN A 209 24.85 16.91 4.94
C ASN A 209 23.36 16.64 4.72
N ASP A 210 22.69 15.93 5.64
CA ASP A 210 21.29 15.52 5.49
C ASP A 210 21.03 14.57 4.31
N VAL A 211 22.04 13.87 3.80
CA VAL A 211 21.85 12.87 2.74
C VAL A 211 21.47 11.53 3.37
N PRO A 212 20.37 10.91 2.93
CA PRO A 212 19.95 9.61 3.45
C PRO A 212 21.01 8.53 3.25
N VAL A 213 21.26 7.77 4.32
CA VAL A 213 22.22 6.63 4.33
C VAL A 213 21.48 5.31 4.46
N LYS A 214 20.46 5.28 5.31
CA LYS A 214 19.59 4.11 5.49
C LYS A 214 18.20 4.52 5.97
N TRP A 215 17.25 3.61 5.79
CA TRP A 215 15.84 3.80 6.06
C TRP A 215 15.32 2.68 6.95
N GLU A 216 14.28 2.94 7.73
CA GLU A 216 13.67 1.96 8.62
C GLU A 216 12.19 1.79 8.33
N PHE A 217 11.79 0.50 8.23
CA PHE A 217 10.42 0.08 8.07
C PHE A 217 9.89 -0.64 9.31
N GLU A 218 8.66 -0.32 9.70
CA GLU A 218 7.85 -1.20 10.55
C GLU A 218 7.13 -2.23 9.66
N ASN A 219 7.35 -3.52 9.97
CA ASN A 219 6.81 -4.63 9.19
C ASN A 219 5.74 -5.41 10.00
N SER A 220 4.91 -6.17 9.29
CA SER A 220 3.77 -6.93 9.84
C SER A 220 4.06 -8.42 10.06
N TRP A 221 5.32 -8.88 9.98
CA TRP A 221 5.67 -10.31 10.12
C TRP A 221 5.85 -10.78 11.56
N GLY A 222 5.69 -9.90 12.54
CA GLY A 222 5.92 -10.16 13.96
C GLY A 222 7.35 -9.85 14.41
N THR A 223 7.54 -9.88 15.71
CA THR A 223 8.80 -9.45 16.37
C THR A 223 9.96 -10.46 16.23
N GLU A 224 9.67 -11.64 15.70
CA GLU A 224 10.66 -12.71 15.45
C GLU A 224 11.58 -12.40 14.25
N TYR A 225 11.16 -11.47 13.39
CA TYR A 225 11.89 -11.10 12.18
C TYR A 225 12.56 -9.74 12.35
N GLY A 226 13.79 -9.64 11.83
CA GLY A 226 14.56 -8.40 11.86
C GLY A 226 14.87 -7.92 13.28
N ASN A 227 14.91 -6.61 13.46
CA ASN A 227 15.05 -5.99 14.77
C ASN A 227 13.67 -5.80 15.41
N LYS A 228 13.12 -6.83 16.07
CA LYS A 228 11.81 -6.79 16.73
C LYS A 228 10.65 -6.39 15.80
N GLY A 229 10.69 -6.84 14.56
CA GLY A 229 9.67 -6.52 13.55
C GLY A 229 10.04 -5.34 12.64
N TYR A 230 11.15 -4.67 12.89
CA TYR A 230 11.66 -3.60 12.04
C TYR A 230 12.69 -4.11 11.04
N LEU A 231 12.69 -3.53 9.85
CA LEU A 231 13.66 -3.78 8.79
C LEU A 231 14.42 -2.50 8.48
N THR A 232 15.73 -2.63 8.31
CA THR A 232 16.62 -1.52 7.92
C THR A 232 17.17 -1.79 6.52
N PHE A 233 17.05 -0.85 5.61
CA PHE A 233 17.66 -0.97 4.29
C PHE A 233 18.54 0.23 3.97
N THR A 234 19.60 -0.04 3.21
CA THR A 234 20.52 1.00 2.76
C THR A 234 19.85 1.93 1.73
N ASP A 235 20.38 3.13 1.57
CA ASP A 235 19.89 4.06 0.55
C ASP A 235 20.08 3.49 -0.87
N ALA A 236 21.14 2.73 -1.11
CA ALA A 236 21.32 1.99 -2.37
C ALA A 236 20.22 0.95 -2.61
N TRP A 237 19.78 0.27 -1.56
CA TRP A 237 18.63 -0.65 -1.69
C TRP A 237 17.32 0.09 -1.97
N PHE A 238 17.11 1.25 -1.35
CA PHE A 238 15.97 2.12 -1.65
C PHE A 238 15.91 2.44 -3.14
N ASP A 239 17.01 2.87 -3.72
CA ASP A 239 17.07 3.22 -5.14
C ASP A 239 16.67 2.06 -6.06
N GLU A 240 17.07 0.85 -5.72
CA GLU A 240 16.89 -0.32 -6.57
C GLU A 240 15.53 -1.01 -6.40
N TYR A 241 14.96 -1.05 -5.18
CA TYR A 241 13.84 -1.92 -4.86
C TYR A 241 12.65 -1.23 -4.21
N MET A 242 12.74 0.07 -3.90
CA MET A 242 11.60 0.86 -3.49
C MET A 242 10.78 1.27 -4.71
N PHE A 243 9.45 1.14 -4.64
CA PHE A 243 8.56 1.47 -5.74
C PHE A 243 7.60 2.60 -5.40
N ARG A 244 6.87 2.51 -4.29
CA ARG A 244 5.71 3.36 -4.00
C ARG A 244 5.76 3.92 -2.59
N LEU A 245 5.39 5.20 -2.48
CA LEU A 245 5.07 5.86 -1.21
C LEU A 245 3.72 6.54 -1.33
N VAL A 246 2.94 6.57 -0.25
CA VAL A 246 1.79 7.47 -0.12
C VAL A 246 2.23 8.60 0.81
N ILE A 247 2.19 9.82 0.30
CA ILE A 247 2.76 10.98 0.96
C ILE A 247 1.81 12.18 0.90
N HIS A 248 1.86 13.04 1.92
CA HIS A 248 1.14 14.30 1.88
C HIS A 248 1.74 15.25 0.82
N LYS A 249 0.90 15.84 -0.04
CA LYS A 249 1.30 16.70 -1.17
C LYS A 249 2.18 17.89 -0.76
N ARG A 250 2.12 18.35 0.50
CA ARG A 250 2.93 19.45 1.03
C ARG A 250 4.44 19.19 1.01
N TYR A 251 4.87 17.93 0.90
CA TYR A 251 6.28 17.53 0.84
C TYR A 251 6.82 17.42 -0.59
N LEU A 252 5.96 17.56 -1.59
CA LEU A 252 6.35 17.53 -3.00
C LEU A 252 7.00 18.87 -3.40
N ASP A 253 7.99 18.80 -4.29
CA ASP A 253 8.54 20.01 -4.92
C ASP A 253 7.54 20.65 -5.90
N GLU A 254 7.77 21.91 -6.28
CA GLU A 254 6.87 22.67 -7.16
C GLU A 254 6.60 21.95 -8.48
N LYS A 255 7.63 21.34 -9.08
CA LYS A 255 7.50 20.60 -10.34
C LYS A 255 6.59 19.38 -10.20
N ALA A 256 6.68 18.68 -9.08
CA ALA A 256 5.82 17.54 -8.79
C ALA A 256 4.36 17.98 -8.55
N VAL A 257 4.15 19.10 -7.85
CA VAL A 257 2.82 19.69 -7.64
C VAL A 257 2.21 20.15 -8.97
N GLU A 258 2.98 20.82 -9.83
CA GLU A 258 2.53 21.22 -11.16
C GLU A 258 2.09 20.01 -12.01
N ALA A 259 2.86 18.92 -11.96
CA ALA A 259 2.56 17.69 -12.69
C ALA A 259 1.22 17.05 -12.30
N LEU A 260 0.73 17.27 -11.07
CA LEU A 260 -0.57 16.76 -10.62
C LEU A 260 -1.77 17.41 -11.35
N SER A 261 -1.57 18.57 -11.96
CA SER A 261 -2.62 19.26 -12.73
C SER A 261 -2.75 18.74 -14.16
N GLY A 262 -1.85 17.86 -14.60
CA GLY A 262 -1.86 17.28 -15.95
C GLY A 262 -2.87 16.13 -16.07
N GLU A 263 -3.37 15.91 -17.29
CA GLU A 263 -4.20 14.74 -17.60
C GLU A 263 -3.40 13.45 -17.39
N PRO A 264 -3.96 12.47 -16.66
CA PRO A 264 -3.30 11.19 -16.44
C PRO A 264 -3.10 10.40 -17.75
N VAL A 265 -1.96 9.77 -17.88
CA VAL A 265 -1.72 8.77 -18.93
C VAL A 265 -2.39 7.46 -18.51
N VAL A 266 -3.38 7.02 -19.25
CA VAL A 266 -4.11 5.79 -18.95
C VAL A 266 -3.31 4.56 -19.39
N LEU A 267 -3.03 3.68 -18.44
CA LEU A 267 -2.32 2.42 -18.65
C LEU A 267 -3.30 1.24 -18.73
N PRO A 268 -2.97 0.18 -19.44
CA PRO A 268 -3.83 -0.99 -19.51
C PRO A 268 -3.91 -1.73 -18.17
N ALA A 269 -5.03 -2.45 -17.95
CA ALA A 269 -5.25 -3.21 -16.70
C ALA A 269 -4.22 -4.33 -16.45
N TRP A 270 -3.46 -4.75 -17.47
CA TRP A 270 -2.38 -5.75 -17.37
C TRP A 270 -0.99 -5.13 -17.29
N ASP A 271 -0.91 -3.87 -16.95
CA ASP A 271 0.35 -3.17 -16.78
C ASP A 271 1.24 -3.86 -15.72
N TYR A 272 2.56 -3.86 -15.93
CA TYR A 272 3.49 -4.54 -15.04
C TYR A 272 3.68 -3.85 -13.68
N MET A 273 3.20 -2.63 -13.54
CA MET A 273 3.23 -1.87 -12.28
C MET A 273 1.89 -1.94 -11.51
N HIS A 274 0.98 -2.88 -11.86
CA HIS A 274 -0.25 -3.13 -11.11
C HIS A 274 -0.02 -3.89 -9.82
#